data_4b11a6864e778ac96eae87c6ed8a4135
#
_entry.id   4b11a6864e778ac96eae87c6ed8a4135
#
_cell.length_a   1.000
_cell.length_b   1.000
_cell.length_c   1.000
_cell.angle_alpha   90.00
_cell.angle_beta   90.00
_cell.angle_gamma   90.00
#
_symmetry.space_group_name_H-M   'P 1'
#
loop_
_entity.id
_entity.type
_entity.pdbx_description
1 polymer ?
#
loop_
_entity_poly.entity_id
_entity_poly.type
_entity_poly.pdbx_seq_one_letter_code
_entity_poly.pdbx_strand_id
1 'polypeptide(L)'
;MSKTIRFNAFEMNCVGHQSPGLWTHPRDRSWQYKDLAYWTDLAKILERGVFDAIFIADVIGYYDVYKGSNYHALHQAAQIPVNDPLQLAAPIAMVTSHLGIGITASTSFEHPYTFARRLSTADHHTQGRLAWNIVTSYLESGAKNIGQGGLREHHDRYEVATEYVEVLYKLFEGSWEDGAVVRDRERRVFTHPEKVHEIGHKGKYFEVPGYHLCEPSPQRTPVLFQAGASGPGKTFAAQHAECVFVAAPSQALLRDYVADVRRQAALAGRDPHKLLIYNLVTLIVGETDAKALARFEEYQRHVSYDGSLVFMSGWTGIDFGQYLPTDTVKRVQTNAIHSAVDHLSGGDKTWTIETLAEWGGIGGMGPVFVGSAATVADILQEWVDATGVDGFNLAYAVAHETFEDIVNLLVPELQRRGVYPRDYAPGTLREKLFGAGARLPDEHPAARFRDIERVKRDLAARAGEPAAVQTPDAAAAALLLE
;
A
#
# COMPACT_ATOMS: atom_id res chain seq x y z
N MET A 1 -4.26 -27.10 13.57
CA MET A 1 -5.03 -25.87 13.89
C MET A 1 -5.18 -25.11 12.58
N SER A 2 -6.37 -24.64 12.27
CA SER A 2 -6.60 -23.75 11.10
C SER A 2 -5.83 -22.46 11.27
N LYS A 3 -5.32 -21.90 10.16
CA LYS A 3 -4.54 -20.66 10.13
C LYS A 3 -5.43 -19.49 10.58
N THR A 4 -4.89 -18.56 11.35
CA THR A 4 -5.59 -17.31 11.71
C THR A 4 -5.77 -16.45 10.47
N ILE A 5 -6.99 -15.98 10.24
CA ILE A 5 -7.34 -15.03 9.17
C ILE A 5 -7.04 -13.62 9.65
N ARG A 6 -6.46 -12.79 8.80
CA ARG A 6 -6.12 -11.39 9.09
C ARG A 6 -6.90 -10.44 8.18
N PHE A 7 -7.29 -9.28 8.69
CA PHE A 7 -7.97 -8.25 7.93
C PHE A 7 -7.23 -6.92 7.97
N ASN A 8 -7.06 -6.32 6.78
CA ASN A 8 -6.82 -4.90 6.60
C ASN A 8 -8.04 -4.26 5.94
N ALA A 9 -8.37 -3.03 6.32
CA ALA A 9 -9.36 -2.24 5.59
C ALA A 9 -8.66 -1.47 4.48
N PHE A 10 -9.13 -1.59 3.25
CA PHE A 10 -8.54 -0.95 2.07
C PHE A 10 -9.33 0.29 1.69
N GLU A 11 -8.75 1.43 1.97
CA GLU A 11 -9.33 2.76 1.79
C GLU A 11 -8.47 3.64 0.89
N MET A 12 -9.03 4.76 0.47
CA MET A 12 -8.31 5.85 -0.17
C MET A 12 -8.94 7.18 0.25
N ASN A 13 -8.14 8.22 0.41
CA ASN A 13 -8.62 9.53 0.87
C ASN A 13 -9.34 10.29 -0.27
N CYS A 14 -10.37 9.65 -0.84
CA CYS A 14 -11.14 10.13 -2.00
C CYS A 14 -12.57 9.60 -1.97
N VAL A 15 -13.36 9.98 -2.96
CA VAL A 15 -14.64 9.35 -3.31
C VAL A 15 -14.38 8.20 -4.31
N GLY A 16 -15.14 7.11 -4.23
CA GLY A 16 -15.14 6.06 -5.27
C GLY A 16 -13.82 5.30 -5.41
N HIS A 17 -13.32 4.71 -4.32
CA HIS A 17 -12.02 4.02 -4.31
C HIS A 17 -11.95 2.80 -5.23
N GLN A 18 -12.72 1.71 -4.95
CA GLN A 18 -12.73 0.47 -5.75
C GLN A 18 -14.11 0.13 -6.32
N SER A 19 -15.11 0.97 -6.02
CA SER A 19 -16.49 0.74 -6.42
C SER A 19 -17.07 2.03 -7.01
N PRO A 20 -16.75 2.33 -8.30
CA PRO A 20 -17.12 3.58 -8.95
C PRO A 20 -18.63 3.71 -9.07
N GLY A 21 -19.15 4.90 -8.73
CA GLY A 21 -20.58 5.21 -8.76
C GLY A 21 -21.31 4.92 -7.44
N LEU A 22 -20.78 4.09 -6.54
CA LEU A 22 -21.44 3.71 -5.28
C LEU A 22 -21.63 4.90 -4.32
N TRP A 23 -20.90 6.00 -4.50
CA TRP A 23 -21.12 7.25 -3.77
C TRP A 23 -22.53 7.84 -3.97
N THR A 24 -23.25 7.42 -5.02
CA THR A 24 -24.65 7.80 -5.27
C THR A 24 -25.63 7.00 -4.42
N HIS A 25 -25.17 5.94 -3.75
CA HIS A 25 -26.01 5.15 -2.87
C HIS A 25 -26.40 5.96 -1.63
N PRO A 26 -27.67 5.99 -1.19
CA PRO A 26 -28.14 6.90 -0.13
C PRO A 26 -27.49 6.66 1.24
N ARG A 27 -26.95 5.47 1.50
CA ARG A 27 -26.24 5.15 2.76
C ARG A 27 -24.71 5.31 2.64
N ASP A 28 -24.19 5.62 1.45
CA ASP A 28 -22.74 5.84 1.29
C ASP A 28 -22.29 7.16 1.91
N ARG A 29 -21.16 7.12 2.60
CA ARG A 29 -20.56 8.27 3.25
C ARG A 29 -19.24 8.72 2.61
N SER A 30 -18.77 8.08 1.53
CA SER A 30 -17.46 8.36 0.92
C SER A 30 -17.30 9.83 0.46
N TRP A 31 -18.39 10.53 0.14
CA TRP A 31 -18.36 11.96 -0.20
C TRP A 31 -17.94 12.86 0.99
N GLN A 32 -17.93 12.33 2.23
CA GLN A 32 -17.43 13.00 3.44
C GLN A 32 -15.91 12.78 3.64
N TYR A 33 -15.20 12.18 2.71
CA TYR A 33 -13.77 11.83 2.83
C TYR A 33 -12.86 12.98 3.31
N LYS A 34 -13.24 14.24 3.14
CA LYS A 34 -12.53 15.42 3.60
C LYS A 34 -12.80 15.79 5.07
N ASP A 35 -13.78 15.15 5.72
CA ASP A 35 -14.17 15.43 7.09
C ASP A 35 -13.46 14.44 8.04
N LEU A 36 -12.77 14.97 9.08
CA LEU A 36 -12.07 14.09 10.02
C LEU A 36 -12.99 13.14 10.76
N ALA A 37 -14.25 13.51 10.99
CA ALA A 37 -15.24 12.64 11.61
C ALA A 37 -15.46 11.35 10.82
N TYR A 38 -15.47 11.42 9.48
CA TYR A 38 -15.56 10.25 8.62
C TYR A 38 -14.45 9.22 8.94
N TRP A 39 -13.20 9.67 9.03
CA TRP A 39 -12.05 8.81 9.27
C TRP A 39 -11.97 8.30 10.72
N THR A 40 -12.32 9.15 11.67
CA THR A 40 -12.30 8.75 13.10
C THR A 40 -13.42 7.79 13.44
N ASP A 41 -14.59 7.91 12.83
CA ASP A 41 -15.69 6.95 12.98
C ASP A 41 -15.30 5.60 12.38
N LEU A 42 -14.78 5.60 11.14
CA LEU A 42 -14.30 4.38 10.48
C LEU A 42 -13.21 3.68 11.32
N ALA A 43 -12.22 4.44 11.80
CA ALA A 43 -11.13 3.88 12.61
C ALA A 43 -11.65 3.17 13.88
N LYS A 44 -12.66 3.73 14.56
CA LYS A 44 -13.30 3.09 15.72
C LYS A 44 -14.05 1.81 15.34
N ILE A 45 -14.72 1.78 14.18
CA ILE A 45 -15.38 0.58 13.67
C ILE A 45 -14.35 -0.52 13.44
N LEU A 46 -13.25 -0.21 12.74
CA LEU A 46 -12.18 -1.15 12.41
C LEU A 46 -11.47 -1.66 13.66
N GLU A 47 -11.16 -0.79 14.63
CA GLU A 47 -10.54 -1.21 15.89
C GLU A 47 -11.45 -2.14 16.70
N ARG A 48 -12.75 -1.86 16.78
CA ARG A 48 -13.73 -2.76 17.40
C ARG A 48 -13.75 -4.14 16.72
N GLY A 49 -13.52 -4.18 15.40
CA GLY A 49 -13.41 -5.40 14.61
C GLY A 49 -12.07 -6.10 14.67
N VAL A 50 -11.11 -5.60 15.45
CA VAL A 50 -9.76 -6.16 15.59
C VAL A 50 -9.03 -6.30 14.24
N PHE A 51 -9.16 -5.29 13.37
CA PHE A 51 -8.43 -5.23 12.11
C PHE A 51 -6.94 -4.97 12.37
N ASP A 52 -6.04 -5.59 11.59
CA ASP A 52 -4.61 -5.34 11.70
C ASP A 52 -4.28 -3.87 11.42
N ALA A 53 -4.84 -3.31 10.34
CA ALA A 53 -4.64 -1.91 9.96
C ALA A 53 -5.78 -1.36 9.09
N ILE A 54 -5.86 -0.04 9.02
CA ILE A 54 -6.43 0.67 7.88
C ILE A 54 -5.30 0.96 6.89
N PHE A 55 -5.43 0.47 5.66
CA PHE A 55 -4.50 0.70 4.58
C PHE A 55 -5.08 1.75 3.63
N ILE A 56 -4.49 2.94 3.61
CA ILE A 56 -4.96 4.09 2.82
C ILE A 56 -4.10 4.20 1.58
N ALA A 57 -4.67 3.81 0.44
CA ALA A 57 -4.06 3.94 -0.87
C ALA A 57 -3.90 5.43 -1.26
N ASP A 58 -2.98 5.69 -2.16
CA ASP A 58 -2.79 7.01 -2.78
C ASP A 58 -2.25 6.88 -4.20
N VAL A 59 -2.66 7.81 -5.02
CA VAL A 59 -2.22 7.98 -6.40
C VAL A 59 -2.02 9.47 -6.66
N ILE A 60 -0.78 9.88 -6.87
CA ILE A 60 -0.48 11.25 -7.31
C ILE A 60 -0.64 11.30 -8.83
N GLY A 61 -1.77 11.86 -9.26
CA GLY A 61 -2.17 11.93 -10.65
C GLY A 61 -3.67 11.74 -10.84
N TYR A 62 -4.11 11.74 -12.08
CA TYR A 62 -5.50 11.51 -12.45
C TYR A 62 -5.59 10.61 -13.67
N TYR A 63 -6.71 9.90 -13.79
CA TYR A 63 -6.99 9.01 -14.91
C TYR A 63 -7.44 9.83 -16.13
N ASP A 64 -6.67 9.74 -17.23
CA ASP A 64 -6.90 10.48 -18.47
C ASP A 64 -6.85 9.59 -19.73
N VAL A 65 -6.73 8.28 -19.55
CA VAL A 65 -6.66 7.31 -20.66
C VAL A 65 -8.02 7.11 -21.31
N TYR A 66 -9.09 6.93 -20.52
CA TYR A 66 -10.44 6.67 -21.03
C TYR A 66 -10.95 7.84 -21.86
N LYS A 67 -11.24 7.58 -23.15
CA LYS A 67 -11.64 8.60 -24.14
C LYS A 67 -10.64 9.76 -24.27
N GLY A 68 -9.35 9.51 -23.97
CA GLY A 68 -8.28 10.49 -24.06
C GLY A 68 -8.46 11.73 -23.18
N SER A 69 -9.20 11.64 -22.07
CA SER A 69 -9.54 12.79 -21.21
C SER A 69 -9.80 12.39 -19.77
N ASN A 70 -9.50 13.30 -18.83
CA ASN A 70 -9.85 13.17 -17.42
C ASN A 70 -11.31 13.57 -17.10
N TYR A 71 -12.10 13.95 -18.10
CA TYR A 71 -13.48 14.39 -17.91
C TYR A 71 -14.32 13.35 -17.15
N HIS A 72 -14.25 12.09 -17.57
CA HIS A 72 -15.03 11.01 -16.94
C HIS A 72 -14.51 10.68 -15.54
N ALA A 73 -13.20 10.77 -15.28
CA ALA A 73 -12.66 10.60 -13.94
C ALA A 73 -13.22 11.65 -12.96
N LEU A 74 -13.23 12.91 -13.36
CA LEU A 74 -13.80 14.01 -12.57
C LEU A 74 -15.32 13.86 -12.40
N HIS A 75 -16.03 13.58 -13.49
CA HIS A 75 -17.50 13.49 -13.50
C HIS A 75 -18.02 12.34 -12.64
N GLN A 76 -17.31 11.19 -12.60
CA GLN A 76 -17.68 10.00 -11.85
C GLN A 76 -17.02 9.91 -10.47
N ALA A 77 -16.21 10.89 -10.08
CA ALA A 77 -15.39 10.88 -8.86
C ALA A 77 -14.49 9.63 -8.75
N ALA A 78 -13.89 9.21 -9.89
CA ALA A 78 -13.04 8.03 -9.96
C ALA A 78 -11.65 8.34 -9.39
N GLN A 79 -11.47 8.18 -8.07
CA GLN A 79 -10.28 8.50 -7.26
C GLN A 79 -9.79 9.95 -7.41
N ILE A 80 -10.69 10.85 -7.78
CA ILE A 80 -10.47 12.29 -7.83
C ILE A 80 -11.79 13.02 -7.54
N PRO A 81 -11.84 14.02 -6.60
CA PRO A 81 -10.72 14.58 -5.82
C PRO A 81 -10.11 13.58 -4.83
N VAL A 82 -8.82 13.78 -4.48
CA VAL A 82 -8.06 12.95 -3.53
C VAL A 82 -7.21 13.82 -2.62
N ASN A 83 -7.12 13.45 -1.34
CA ASN A 83 -6.31 14.13 -0.33
C ASN A 83 -5.12 13.27 0.13
N ASP A 84 -4.09 13.92 0.70
CA ASP A 84 -2.88 13.27 1.24
C ASP A 84 -3.22 12.33 2.42
N PRO A 85 -2.95 11.01 2.31
CA PRO A 85 -3.27 10.05 3.36
C PRO A 85 -2.43 10.19 4.63
N LEU A 86 -1.21 10.74 4.54
CA LEU A 86 -0.34 10.88 5.71
C LEU A 86 -0.94 11.82 6.76
N GLN A 87 -1.75 12.80 6.33
CA GLN A 87 -2.43 13.74 7.23
C GLN A 87 -3.48 13.04 8.13
N LEU A 88 -3.90 11.84 7.77
CA LEU A 88 -4.89 11.07 8.55
C LEU A 88 -4.26 10.25 9.68
N ALA A 89 -2.94 10.04 9.67
CA ALA A 89 -2.27 9.19 10.65
C ALA A 89 -2.47 9.67 12.09
N ALA A 90 -2.24 10.96 12.37
CA ALA A 90 -2.40 11.52 13.71
C ALA A 90 -3.87 11.55 14.18
N PRO A 91 -4.86 12.03 13.40
CA PRO A 91 -6.27 11.99 13.78
C PRO A 91 -6.78 10.56 14.09
N ILE A 92 -6.43 9.57 13.28
CA ILE A 92 -6.80 8.17 13.52
C ILE A 92 -6.15 7.67 14.81
N ALA A 93 -4.87 7.98 15.03
CA ALA A 93 -4.15 7.57 16.23
C ALA A 93 -4.73 8.17 17.52
N MET A 94 -5.34 9.37 17.45
CA MET A 94 -5.97 10.02 18.60
C MET A 94 -7.23 9.30 19.10
N VAL A 95 -7.91 8.53 18.27
CA VAL A 95 -9.17 7.85 18.59
C VAL A 95 -9.06 6.34 18.67
N THR A 96 -7.86 5.80 18.43
CA THR A 96 -7.54 4.37 18.47
C THR A 96 -6.31 4.09 19.33
N SER A 97 -6.22 2.88 19.88
CA SER A 97 -5.10 2.43 20.71
C SER A 97 -4.28 1.32 20.06
N HIS A 98 -4.87 0.58 19.12
CA HIS A 98 -4.28 -0.66 18.59
C HIS A 98 -4.21 -0.72 17.07
N LEU A 99 -5.18 -0.13 16.36
CA LEU A 99 -5.29 -0.19 14.91
C LEU A 99 -4.01 0.33 14.24
N GLY A 100 -3.45 -0.45 13.33
CA GLY A 100 -2.35 -0.04 12.46
C GLY A 100 -2.82 0.98 11.42
N ILE A 101 -1.90 1.84 10.97
CA ILE A 101 -2.21 2.91 10.01
C ILE A 101 -1.20 2.82 8.87
N GLY A 102 -1.62 2.18 7.77
CA GLY A 102 -0.83 2.06 6.55
C GLY A 102 -1.12 3.22 5.60
N ILE A 103 -0.12 4.02 5.29
CA ILE A 103 -0.22 5.10 4.31
C ILE A 103 0.58 4.78 3.06
N THR A 104 0.07 5.18 1.91
CA THR A 104 0.77 5.05 0.64
C THR A 104 1.56 6.32 0.34
N ALA A 105 2.82 6.15 -0.08
CA ALA A 105 3.62 7.25 -0.61
C ALA A 105 4.60 6.73 -1.66
N SER A 106 4.78 7.55 -2.72
CA SER A 106 5.61 7.20 -3.86
C SER A 106 7.08 7.52 -3.64
N THR A 107 7.95 6.60 -4.08
CA THR A 107 9.40 6.83 -4.15
C THR A 107 9.81 7.73 -5.32
N SER A 108 8.88 8.11 -6.20
CA SER A 108 9.17 8.85 -7.43
C SER A 108 9.03 10.38 -7.30
N PHE A 109 8.32 10.88 -6.29
CA PHE A 109 7.85 12.27 -6.30
C PHE A 109 8.33 13.12 -5.12
N GLU A 110 8.86 12.52 -4.05
CA GLU A 110 9.40 13.25 -2.91
C GLU A 110 10.84 12.82 -2.62
N HIS A 111 11.68 13.75 -2.13
CA HIS A 111 13.04 13.43 -1.76
C HIS A 111 13.10 12.56 -0.49
N PRO A 112 13.90 11.47 -0.44
CA PRO A 112 13.90 10.54 0.70
C PRO A 112 14.24 11.18 2.05
N TYR A 113 15.08 12.23 2.07
CA TYR A 113 15.44 12.91 3.31
C TYR A 113 14.24 13.61 3.98
N THR A 114 13.45 14.34 3.19
CA THR A 114 12.25 15.02 3.70
C THR A 114 11.19 14.03 4.09
N PHE A 115 11.03 12.98 3.31
CA PHE A 115 10.07 11.91 3.56
C PHE A 115 10.41 11.12 4.84
N ALA A 116 11.70 10.81 5.08
CA ALA A 116 12.14 10.18 6.34
C ALA A 116 11.65 10.94 7.57
N ARG A 117 11.81 12.29 7.56
CA ARG A 117 11.33 13.13 8.66
C ARG A 117 9.82 13.02 8.86
N ARG A 118 9.04 13.03 7.78
CA ARG A 118 7.57 12.90 7.82
C ARG A 118 7.15 11.56 8.40
N LEU A 119 7.76 10.47 7.96
CA LEU A 119 7.47 9.11 8.45
C LEU A 119 7.80 8.96 9.93
N SER A 120 9.00 9.39 10.38
CA SER A 120 9.34 9.31 11.79
C SER A 120 8.41 10.14 12.68
N THR A 121 8.02 11.34 12.21
CA THR A 121 7.04 12.15 12.93
C THR A 121 5.70 11.42 13.08
N ALA A 122 5.21 10.82 12.00
CA ALA A 122 3.96 10.05 12.03
C ALA A 122 4.09 8.79 12.92
N ASP A 123 5.24 8.08 12.88
CA ASP A 123 5.46 6.91 13.73
C ASP A 123 5.52 7.28 15.23
N HIS A 124 6.09 8.44 15.58
CA HIS A 124 6.01 8.99 16.93
C HIS A 124 4.56 9.27 17.34
N HIS A 125 3.80 9.98 16.50
CA HIS A 125 2.42 10.34 16.81
C HIS A 125 1.49 9.12 16.90
N THR A 126 1.76 8.08 16.15
CA THR A 126 1.00 6.81 16.17
C THR A 126 1.52 5.81 17.19
N GLN A 127 2.57 6.16 17.95
CA GLN A 127 3.19 5.29 18.96
C GLN A 127 3.62 3.94 18.36
N GLY A 128 4.23 3.97 17.17
CA GLY A 128 4.73 2.76 16.50
C GLY A 128 3.63 1.95 15.80
N ARG A 129 2.56 2.59 15.35
CA ARG A 129 1.49 1.92 14.59
C ARG A 129 1.46 2.28 13.11
N LEU A 130 2.48 2.99 12.64
CA LEU A 130 2.59 3.38 11.24
C LEU A 130 3.09 2.22 10.36
N ALA A 131 2.50 2.08 9.18
CA ALA A 131 3.05 1.33 8.06
C ALA A 131 3.17 2.23 6.82
N TRP A 132 4.14 1.94 5.96
CA TRP A 132 4.33 2.62 4.69
C TRP A 132 4.16 1.64 3.53
N ASN A 133 3.16 1.88 2.68
CA ASN A 133 3.01 1.19 1.41
C ASN A 133 3.89 1.85 0.35
N ILE A 134 4.91 1.12 -0.08
CA ILE A 134 5.92 1.57 -1.02
C ILE A 134 5.39 1.41 -2.45
N VAL A 135 5.25 2.52 -3.18
CA VAL A 135 4.83 2.50 -4.58
C VAL A 135 5.81 3.28 -5.46
N THR A 136 5.91 2.89 -6.72
CA THR A 136 6.75 3.54 -7.74
C THR A 136 5.95 4.42 -8.70
N SER A 137 4.64 4.55 -8.45
CA SER A 137 3.65 5.25 -9.29
C SER A 137 3.47 4.64 -10.68
N TYR A 138 2.37 4.98 -11.37
CA TYR A 138 2.05 4.47 -12.70
C TYR A 138 1.27 5.46 -13.56
N LEU A 139 0.81 6.59 -13.00
CA LEU A 139 0.09 7.62 -13.74
C LEU A 139 1.06 8.64 -14.33
N GLU A 140 1.00 8.78 -15.64
CA GLU A 140 1.79 9.71 -16.43
C GLU A 140 1.51 11.18 -16.03
N SER A 141 0.24 11.49 -15.71
CA SER A 141 -0.18 12.81 -15.26
C SER A 141 0.54 13.27 -13.98
N GLY A 142 0.82 12.34 -13.07
CA GLY A 142 1.57 12.65 -11.85
C GLY A 142 2.99 13.10 -12.13
N ALA A 143 3.73 12.39 -12.97
CA ALA A 143 5.09 12.72 -13.35
C ALA A 143 5.15 14.09 -14.08
N LYS A 144 4.22 14.34 -15.00
CA LYS A 144 4.13 15.62 -15.72
C LYS A 144 3.87 16.79 -14.78
N ASN A 145 2.97 16.62 -13.80
CA ASN A 145 2.60 17.70 -12.87
C ASN A 145 3.72 18.12 -11.90
N ILE A 146 4.73 17.28 -11.71
CA ILE A 146 5.93 17.64 -10.92
C ILE A 146 7.13 18.05 -11.79
N GLY A 147 6.91 18.28 -13.10
CA GLY A 147 7.94 18.73 -14.02
C GLY A 147 8.90 17.65 -14.55
N GLN A 148 8.64 16.39 -14.30
CA GLN A 148 9.34 15.28 -14.95
C GLN A 148 8.69 15.05 -16.33
N GLY A 149 9.39 15.20 -17.43
CA GLY A 149 8.87 15.13 -18.79
C GLY A 149 7.97 13.92 -19.15
N GLY A 150 7.88 12.92 -18.27
CA GLY A 150 7.05 11.74 -18.32
C GLY A 150 7.43 10.75 -17.21
N LEU A 151 6.66 9.66 -17.11
CA LEU A 151 6.95 8.61 -16.15
C LEU A 151 8.17 7.80 -16.63
N ARG A 152 9.13 7.54 -15.74
CA ARG A 152 10.28 6.67 -16.04
C ARG A 152 9.82 5.28 -16.44
N GLU A 153 10.60 4.55 -17.21
CA GLU A 153 10.35 3.15 -17.54
C GLU A 153 10.18 2.31 -16.27
N HIS A 154 9.36 1.26 -16.36
CA HIS A 154 8.99 0.44 -15.21
C HIS A 154 10.20 -0.12 -14.44
N HIS A 155 11.23 -0.58 -15.17
CA HIS A 155 12.45 -1.10 -14.55
C HIS A 155 13.23 -0.02 -13.80
N ASP A 156 13.43 1.15 -14.41
CA ASP A 156 14.17 2.28 -13.82
C ASP A 156 13.50 2.79 -12.54
N ARG A 157 12.16 2.73 -12.46
CA ARG A 157 11.43 3.11 -11.25
C ARG A 157 11.78 2.24 -10.06
N TYR A 158 12.03 0.94 -10.25
CA TYR A 158 12.46 0.05 -9.18
C TYR A 158 13.94 0.23 -8.81
N GLU A 159 14.81 0.66 -9.74
CA GLU A 159 16.19 1.08 -9.39
C GLU A 159 16.17 2.30 -8.48
N VAL A 160 15.39 3.33 -8.84
CA VAL A 160 15.20 4.52 -8.00
C VAL A 160 14.63 4.14 -6.64
N ALA A 161 13.59 3.28 -6.60
CA ALA A 161 12.98 2.84 -5.36
C ALA A 161 13.97 2.07 -4.46
N THR A 162 14.85 1.26 -5.04
CA THR A 162 15.88 0.52 -4.29
C THR A 162 16.86 1.47 -3.62
N GLU A 163 17.35 2.49 -4.34
CA GLU A 163 18.23 3.50 -3.74
C GLU A 163 17.48 4.37 -2.72
N TYR A 164 16.21 4.70 -3.00
CA TYR A 164 15.35 5.46 -2.10
C TYR A 164 15.20 4.77 -0.74
N VAL A 165 14.84 3.49 -0.72
CA VAL A 165 14.70 2.75 0.54
C VAL A 165 16.05 2.54 1.24
N GLU A 166 17.16 2.42 0.50
CA GLU A 166 18.49 2.37 1.10
C GLU A 166 18.80 3.66 1.88
N VAL A 167 18.50 4.84 1.31
CA VAL A 167 18.63 6.14 2.01
C VAL A 167 17.80 6.15 3.28
N LEU A 168 16.53 5.71 3.20
CA LEU A 168 15.65 5.66 4.37
C LEU A 168 16.21 4.72 5.45
N TYR A 169 16.70 3.54 5.09
CA TYR A 169 17.29 2.61 6.04
C TYR A 169 18.53 3.18 6.74
N LYS A 170 19.41 3.86 6.00
CA LYS A 170 20.56 4.57 6.57
C LYS A 170 20.11 5.63 7.58
N LEU A 171 19.08 6.42 7.25
CA LEU A 171 18.53 7.44 8.14
C LEU A 171 17.89 6.84 9.39
N PHE A 172 17.04 5.82 9.24
CA PHE A 172 16.27 5.27 10.36
C PHE A 172 17.09 4.35 11.25
N GLU A 173 17.92 3.48 10.68
CA GLU A 173 18.62 2.43 11.41
C GLU A 173 20.06 2.82 11.75
N GLY A 174 20.70 3.69 10.92
CA GLY A 174 22.13 4.00 11.01
C GLY A 174 22.47 5.38 11.57
N SER A 175 21.55 6.35 11.59
CA SER A 175 21.88 7.71 12.04
C SER A 175 22.01 7.83 13.56
N TRP A 176 21.22 7.12 14.33
CA TRP A 176 21.16 7.26 15.79
C TRP A 176 21.37 5.91 16.45
N GLU A 177 22.40 5.82 17.32
CA GLU A 177 22.59 4.64 18.16
C GLU A 177 21.53 4.54 19.26
N ASP A 178 21.38 3.35 19.81
CA ASP A 178 20.55 3.15 21.00
C ASP A 178 21.15 3.92 22.19
N GLY A 179 20.29 4.59 22.96
CA GLY A 179 20.72 5.44 24.07
C GLY A 179 21.46 6.72 23.67
N ALA A 180 21.32 7.17 22.41
CA ALA A 180 21.82 8.50 22.00
C ALA A 180 21.05 9.63 22.71
N VAL A 181 19.73 9.48 22.91
CA VAL A 181 18.88 10.46 23.61
C VAL A 181 18.79 10.09 25.09
N VAL A 182 19.31 10.95 25.97
CA VAL A 182 19.41 10.69 27.43
C VAL A 182 18.56 11.62 28.29
N ARG A 183 18.28 12.83 27.82
CA ARG A 183 17.47 13.84 28.54
C ARG A 183 17.94 14.05 29.99
N ASP A 184 19.26 14.07 30.23
CA ASP A 184 19.86 14.30 31.55
C ASP A 184 19.71 15.78 31.92
N ARG A 185 18.75 16.07 32.79
CA ARG A 185 18.43 17.45 33.21
C ARG A 185 19.49 18.03 34.15
N GLU A 186 20.15 17.20 34.95
CA GLU A 186 21.15 17.65 35.91
C GLU A 186 22.42 18.09 35.20
N ARG A 187 22.89 17.25 34.26
CA ARG A 187 24.07 17.55 33.44
C ARG A 187 23.79 18.46 32.24
N ARG A 188 22.49 18.75 31.97
CA ARG A 188 22.03 19.50 30.81
C ARG A 188 22.48 18.87 29.46
N VAL A 189 22.46 17.55 29.39
CA VAL A 189 22.75 16.75 28.21
C VAL A 189 21.44 16.16 27.69
N PHE A 190 21.01 16.58 26.51
CA PHE A 190 19.82 15.99 25.88
C PHE A 190 20.18 14.76 25.08
N THR A 191 21.25 14.85 24.29
CA THR A 191 21.72 13.80 23.40
C THR A 191 23.24 13.63 23.55
N HIS A 192 23.75 12.43 23.37
CA HIS A 192 25.16 12.13 23.16
C HIS A 192 25.51 12.33 21.67
N PRO A 193 26.19 13.45 21.27
CA PRO A 193 26.46 13.75 19.86
C PRO A 193 27.32 12.67 19.17
N GLU A 194 28.20 12.03 19.91
CA GLU A 194 29.07 10.93 19.45
C GLU A 194 28.29 9.67 19.00
N LYS A 195 27.02 9.59 19.37
CA LYS A 195 26.10 8.51 18.99
C LYS A 195 25.17 8.90 17.83
N VAL A 196 25.40 10.04 17.20
CA VAL A 196 24.64 10.50 16.03
C VAL A 196 25.56 10.59 14.84
N HIS A 197 25.24 9.90 13.76
CA HIS A 197 26.14 9.67 12.64
C HIS A 197 25.53 10.18 11.32
N GLU A 198 26.35 10.86 10.54
CA GLU A 198 26.06 11.17 9.17
C GLU A 198 26.01 9.89 8.32
N ILE A 199 25.07 9.81 7.38
CA ILE A 199 24.90 8.63 6.54
C ILE A 199 25.79 8.64 5.29
N GLY A 200 26.29 9.82 4.91
CA GLY A 200 27.24 9.98 3.81
C GLY A 200 26.79 9.33 2.50
N HIS A 201 25.48 9.32 2.22
CA HIS A 201 24.97 8.66 1.02
C HIS A 201 25.27 9.46 -0.23
N LYS A 202 25.95 8.82 -1.19
CA LYS A 202 26.14 9.32 -2.54
C LYS A 202 25.87 8.18 -3.51
N GLY A 203 24.75 8.26 -4.21
CA GLY A 203 24.28 7.24 -5.13
C GLY A 203 24.07 7.77 -6.54
N LYS A 204 23.40 6.99 -7.37
CA LYS A 204 23.05 7.35 -8.76
C LYS A 204 21.94 8.40 -8.81
N TYR A 205 21.00 8.35 -7.89
CA TYR A 205 19.78 9.15 -7.90
C TYR A 205 19.70 10.15 -6.74
N PHE A 206 20.36 9.85 -5.61
CA PHE A 206 20.27 10.67 -4.40
C PHE A 206 21.64 10.95 -3.79
N GLU A 207 21.79 12.16 -3.22
CA GLU A 207 22.92 12.52 -2.40
C GLU A 207 22.41 13.08 -1.07
N VAL A 208 22.72 12.38 0.04
CA VAL A 208 22.28 12.73 1.38
C VAL A 208 23.47 12.58 2.33
N PRO A 209 24.26 13.64 2.56
CA PRO A 209 25.47 13.54 3.39
C PRO A 209 25.17 13.46 4.88
N GLY A 210 24.11 14.13 5.36
CA GLY A 210 23.85 14.36 6.78
C GLY A 210 23.17 13.19 7.51
N TYR A 211 22.70 13.45 8.73
CA TYR A 211 22.03 12.51 9.59
C TYR A 211 20.51 12.78 9.65
N HIS A 212 19.77 11.81 10.19
CA HIS A 212 18.31 11.96 10.40
C HIS A 212 18.00 13.00 11.46
N LEU A 213 17.05 13.91 11.19
CA LEU A 213 16.71 15.03 12.10
C LEU A 213 15.85 14.60 13.29
N CYS A 214 15.07 13.52 13.16
CA CYS A 214 14.23 13.03 14.25
C CYS A 214 15.04 12.10 15.14
N GLU A 215 14.79 12.18 16.45
CA GLU A 215 15.18 11.08 17.34
C GLU A 215 14.49 9.78 16.93
N PRO A 216 15.04 8.59 17.29
CA PRO A 216 14.47 7.32 16.88
C PRO A 216 13.01 7.17 17.28
N SER A 217 12.15 6.88 16.31
CA SER A 217 10.75 6.54 16.53
C SER A 217 10.60 5.11 17.08
N PRO A 218 9.42 4.71 17.61
CA PRO A 218 9.25 3.41 18.23
C PRO A 218 9.63 2.21 17.36
N GLN A 219 9.33 2.28 16.06
CA GLN A 219 9.68 1.23 15.10
C GLN A 219 11.00 1.49 14.36
N ARG A 220 11.56 2.70 14.45
CA ARG A 220 12.60 3.28 13.61
C ARG A 220 12.17 3.30 12.13
N THR A 221 12.19 2.17 11.47
CA THR A 221 11.58 1.98 10.16
C THR A 221 10.12 1.55 10.36
N PRO A 222 9.11 2.29 9.88
CA PRO A 222 7.72 1.84 9.90
C PRO A 222 7.54 0.46 9.26
N VAL A 223 6.46 -0.25 9.57
CA VAL A 223 6.16 -1.52 8.89
C VAL A 223 6.07 -1.29 7.38
N LEU A 224 6.70 -2.16 6.60
CA LEU A 224 6.82 -1.99 5.16
C LEU A 224 5.74 -2.80 4.42
N PHE A 225 4.80 -2.09 3.82
CA PHE A 225 3.78 -2.63 2.92
C PHE A 225 4.24 -2.47 1.47
N GLN A 226 3.81 -3.38 0.59
CA GLN A 226 4.06 -3.25 -0.83
C GLN A 226 2.98 -3.98 -1.64
N ALA A 227 2.47 -3.33 -2.67
CA ALA A 227 1.55 -3.91 -3.63
C ALA A 227 2.25 -4.04 -5.00
N GLY A 228 2.75 -5.24 -5.35
CA GLY A 228 3.45 -5.44 -6.61
C GLY A 228 3.23 -6.85 -7.16
N ALA A 229 2.58 -6.94 -8.31
CA ALA A 229 2.32 -8.20 -9.00
C ALA A 229 3.27 -8.45 -10.18
N SER A 230 3.97 -7.43 -10.68
CA SER A 230 4.97 -7.56 -11.75
C SER A 230 6.23 -8.29 -11.27
N GLY A 231 7.04 -8.82 -12.19
CA GLY A 231 8.32 -9.48 -11.86
C GLY A 231 9.22 -8.62 -10.97
N PRO A 232 9.59 -7.38 -11.40
CA PRO A 232 10.38 -6.46 -10.56
C PRO A 232 9.68 -6.13 -9.23
N GLY A 233 8.36 -5.98 -9.23
CA GLY A 233 7.57 -5.71 -8.02
C GLY A 233 7.64 -6.85 -7.00
N LYS A 234 7.52 -8.10 -7.43
CA LYS A 234 7.66 -9.27 -6.56
C LYS A 234 9.07 -9.40 -5.99
N THR A 235 10.09 -9.13 -6.80
CA THR A 235 11.49 -9.17 -6.35
C THR A 235 11.74 -8.09 -5.30
N PHE A 236 11.26 -6.87 -5.52
CA PHE A 236 11.34 -5.78 -4.56
C PHE A 236 10.58 -6.11 -3.27
N ALA A 237 9.36 -6.64 -3.37
CA ALA A 237 8.57 -7.07 -2.23
C ALA A 237 9.30 -8.16 -1.41
N ALA A 238 9.84 -9.17 -2.08
CA ALA A 238 10.58 -10.25 -1.44
C ALA A 238 11.80 -9.77 -0.66
N GLN A 239 12.47 -8.71 -1.13
CA GLN A 239 13.63 -8.12 -0.48
C GLN A 239 13.27 -7.19 0.67
N HIS A 240 12.23 -6.37 0.53
CA HIS A 240 11.98 -5.22 1.39
C HIS A 240 10.68 -5.27 2.18
N ALA A 241 9.59 -5.85 1.63
CA ALA A 241 8.29 -5.79 2.27
C ALA A 241 8.17 -6.73 3.47
N GLU A 242 7.34 -6.36 4.44
CA GLU A 242 6.88 -7.20 5.55
C GLU A 242 5.45 -7.69 5.29
N CYS A 243 4.62 -6.86 4.63
CA CYS A 243 3.29 -7.23 4.17
C CYS A 243 3.16 -6.98 2.68
N VAL A 244 2.63 -7.95 1.95
CA VAL A 244 2.43 -7.88 0.50
C VAL A 244 0.95 -7.93 0.18
N PHE A 245 0.50 -7.03 -0.70
CA PHE A 245 -0.88 -6.93 -1.13
C PHE A 245 -1.00 -7.33 -2.61
N VAL A 246 -1.99 -8.16 -2.91
CA VAL A 246 -2.25 -8.67 -4.26
C VAL A 246 -3.74 -8.62 -4.56
N ALA A 247 -4.10 -8.43 -5.82
CA ALA A 247 -5.47 -8.52 -6.32
C ALA A 247 -5.58 -9.76 -7.24
N ALA A 248 -5.70 -10.93 -6.63
CA ALA A 248 -5.87 -12.18 -7.35
C ALA A 248 -7.35 -12.60 -7.33
N PRO A 249 -8.01 -12.68 -8.50
CA PRO A 249 -9.44 -12.95 -8.56
C PRO A 249 -9.81 -14.43 -8.46
N SER A 250 -8.83 -15.35 -8.44
CA SER A 250 -9.05 -16.78 -8.29
C SER A 250 -8.04 -17.42 -7.33
N GLN A 251 -8.45 -18.52 -6.69
CA GLN A 251 -7.58 -19.29 -5.80
C GLN A 251 -6.32 -19.80 -6.52
N ALA A 252 -6.43 -20.21 -7.79
CA ALA A 252 -5.29 -20.71 -8.56
C ALA A 252 -4.20 -19.64 -8.72
N LEU A 253 -4.59 -18.43 -9.18
CA LEU A 253 -3.67 -17.29 -9.33
C LEU A 253 -3.08 -16.84 -7.99
N LEU A 254 -3.89 -16.82 -6.93
CA LEU A 254 -3.42 -16.45 -5.60
C LEU A 254 -2.40 -17.45 -5.06
N ARG A 255 -2.66 -18.75 -5.18
CA ARG A 255 -1.73 -19.82 -4.76
C ARG A 255 -0.38 -19.70 -5.46
N ASP A 256 -0.40 -19.51 -6.77
CA ASP A 256 0.82 -19.41 -7.58
C ASP A 256 1.61 -18.13 -7.19
N TYR A 257 0.90 -17.02 -6.93
CA TYR A 257 1.50 -15.78 -6.45
C TYR A 257 2.14 -15.96 -5.07
N VAL A 258 1.42 -16.54 -4.10
CA VAL A 258 1.92 -16.79 -2.74
C VAL A 258 3.17 -17.67 -2.77
N ALA A 259 3.15 -18.75 -3.55
CA ALA A 259 4.28 -19.66 -3.69
C ALA A 259 5.50 -18.94 -4.29
N ASP A 260 5.29 -18.12 -5.34
CA ASP A 260 6.37 -17.39 -6.01
C ASP A 260 7.01 -16.35 -5.09
N VAL A 261 6.22 -15.50 -4.42
CA VAL A 261 6.74 -14.45 -3.53
C VAL A 261 7.50 -15.04 -2.35
N ARG A 262 6.99 -16.11 -1.73
CA ARG A 262 7.68 -16.79 -0.63
C ARG A 262 8.97 -17.44 -1.08
N ARG A 263 9.00 -18.05 -2.28
CA ARG A 263 10.23 -18.59 -2.87
C ARG A 263 11.26 -17.50 -3.11
N GLN A 264 10.86 -16.32 -3.63
CA GLN A 264 11.76 -15.19 -3.85
C GLN A 264 12.27 -14.61 -2.52
N ALA A 265 11.46 -14.55 -1.45
CA ALA A 265 11.88 -14.14 -0.12
C ALA A 265 12.97 -15.07 0.45
N ALA A 266 12.80 -16.39 0.30
CA ALA A 266 13.81 -17.38 0.69
C ALA A 266 15.13 -17.20 -0.08
N LEU A 267 15.06 -16.95 -1.40
CA LEU A 267 16.25 -16.66 -2.22
C LEU A 267 16.94 -15.36 -1.81
N ALA A 268 16.19 -14.38 -1.29
CA ALA A 268 16.73 -13.15 -0.72
C ALA A 268 17.30 -13.30 0.72
N GLY A 269 17.31 -14.53 1.26
CA GLY A 269 17.82 -14.83 2.61
C GLY A 269 16.85 -14.49 3.74
N ARG A 270 15.56 -14.25 3.44
CA ARG A 270 14.52 -13.92 4.42
C ARG A 270 13.64 -15.15 4.73
N ASP A 271 13.12 -15.19 5.94
CA ASP A 271 12.13 -16.21 6.31
C ASP A 271 10.82 -15.98 5.52
N PRO A 272 10.44 -16.90 4.59
CA PRO A 272 9.25 -16.73 3.78
C PRO A 272 7.93 -16.73 4.59
N HIS A 273 7.95 -17.25 5.82
CA HIS A 273 6.78 -17.29 6.70
C HIS A 273 6.61 -16.02 7.55
N LYS A 274 7.63 -15.16 7.58
CA LYS A 274 7.56 -13.81 8.17
C LYS A 274 7.16 -12.73 7.18
N LEU A 275 6.72 -13.12 5.99
CA LEU A 275 6.13 -12.24 4.98
C LEU A 275 4.62 -12.49 4.96
N LEU A 276 3.82 -11.53 5.39
CA LEU A 276 2.37 -11.63 5.38
C LEU A 276 1.82 -11.24 4.00
N ILE A 277 0.92 -12.04 3.46
CA ILE A 277 0.32 -11.82 2.13
C ILE A 277 -1.18 -11.65 2.29
N TYR A 278 -1.72 -10.54 1.76
CA TYR A 278 -3.13 -10.18 1.82
C TYR A 278 -3.72 -10.10 0.41
N ASN A 279 -4.83 -10.79 0.17
CA ASN A 279 -5.55 -10.67 -1.10
C ASN A 279 -6.64 -9.60 -1.02
N LEU A 280 -6.77 -8.78 -2.06
CA LEU A 280 -7.89 -7.86 -2.21
C LEU A 280 -9.19 -8.63 -2.37
N VAL A 281 -10.19 -8.33 -1.54
CA VAL A 281 -11.54 -8.85 -1.67
C VAL A 281 -12.57 -7.80 -1.23
N THR A 282 -13.79 -7.90 -1.74
CA THR A 282 -14.94 -7.14 -1.23
C THR A 282 -15.95 -8.12 -0.64
N LEU A 283 -16.37 -7.84 0.58
CA LEU A 283 -17.33 -8.69 1.28
C LEU A 283 -18.69 -7.97 1.41
N ILE A 284 -19.76 -8.62 0.98
CA ILE A 284 -21.12 -8.14 1.16
C ILE A 284 -21.83 -9.14 2.08
N VAL A 285 -21.88 -8.78 3.36
CA VAL A 285 -22.37 -9.66 4.43
C VAL A 285 -23.78 -9.26 4.83
N GLY A 286 -24.66 -10.24 4.96
CA GLY A 286 -26.02 -10.05 5.46
C GLY A 286 -26.33 -11.03 6.58
N GLU A 287 -27.45 -10.82 7.28
CA GLU A 287 -27.93 -11.74 8.32
C GLU A 287 -28.33 -13.12 7.73
N THR A 288 -28.66 -13.15 6.43
CA THR A 288 -28.91 -14.35 5.63
C THR A 288 -28.34 -14.17 4.23
N ASP A 289 -28.09 -15.28 3.51
CA ASP A 289 -27.63 -15.24 2.13
C ASP A 289 -28.58 -14.45 1.22
N ALA A 290 -29.90 -14.60 1.41
CA ALA A 290 -30.89 -13.86 0.64
C ALA A 290 -30.83 -12.33 0.87
N LYS A 291 -30.59 -11.90 2.13
CA LYS A 291 -30.41 -10.46 2.44
C LYS A 291 -29.10 -9.90 1.87
N ALA A 292 -28.03 -10.68 1.92
CA ALA A 292 -26.75 -10.30 1.33
C ALA A 292 -26.86 -10.16 -0.20
N LEU A 293 -27.54 -11.11 -0.86
CA LEU A 293 -27.78 -11.06 -2.31
C LEU A 293 -28.63 -9.85 -2.71
N ALA A 294 -29.71 -9.58 -1.99
CA ALA A 294 -30.56 -8.41 -2.24
C ALA A 294 -29.77 -7.09 -2.09
N ARG A 295 -28.85 -7.01 -1.11
CA ARG A 295 -27.96 -5.88 -0.92
C ARG A 295 -26.96 -5.74 -2.07
N PHE A 296 -26.39 -6.84 -2.55
CA PHE A 296 -25.50 -6.82 -3.71
C PHE A 296 -26.22 -6.31 -4.96
N GLU A 297 -27.46 -6.80 -5.23
CA GLU A 297 -28.30 -6.34 -6.33
C GLU A 297 -28.67 -4.84 -6.19
N GLU A 298 -28.87 -4.36 -4.95
CA GLU A 298 -29.09 -2.94 -4.66
C GLU A 298 -27.83 -2.13 -5.05
N TYR A 299 -26.64 -2.56 -4.64
CA TYR A 299 -25.38 -1.88 -4.95
C TYR A 299 -25.09 -1.87 -6.44
N GLN A 300 -25.34 -2.96 -7.17
CA GLN A 300 -25.15 -3.03 -8.62
C GLN A 300 -25.89 -1.94 -9.39
N ARG A 301 -27.07 -1.51 -8.88
CA ARG A 301 -27.84 -0.40 -9.51
C ARG A 301 -27.16 0.96 -9.44
N HIS A 302 -26.17 1.12 -8.57
CA HIS A 302 -25.40 2.35 -8.38
C HIS A 302 -24.03 2.32 -9.06
N VAL A 303 -23.64 1.20 -9.64
CA VAL A 303 -22.36 1.09 -10.37
C VAL A 303 -22.32 2.02 -11.56
N SER A 304 -21.21 2.73 -11.70
CA SER A 304 -20.96 3.57 -12.88
C SER A 304 -20.22 2.79 -13.96
N TYR A 305 -20.84 2.59 -15.11
CA TYR A 305 -20.22 1.99 -16.29
C TYR A 305 -18.97 2.79 -16.75
N ASP A 306 -19.11 4.10 -16.97
CA ASP A 306 -17.98 4.95 -17.35
C ASP A 306 -16.89 4.98 -16.26
N GLY A 307 -17.27 5.03 -14.96
CA GLY A 307 -16.33 5.00 -13.85
C GLY A 307 -15.52 3.72 -13.81
N SER A 308 -16.14 2.56 -14.05
CA SER A 308 -15.45 1.27 -14.15
C SER A 308 -14.45 1.26 -15.29
N LEU A 309 -14.83 1.77 -16.47
CA LEU A 309 -13.93 1.85 -17.63
C LEU A 309 -12.82 2.90 -17.47
N VAL A 310 -13.03 3.97 -16.69
CA VAL A 310 -11.95 4.89 -16.28
C VAL A 310 -10.87 4.14 -15.52
N PHE A 311 -11.23 3.32 -14.52
CA PHE A 311 -10.27 2.53 -13.76
C PHE A 311 -9.58 1.49 -14.64
N MET A 312 -10.32 0.71 -15.39
CA MET A 312 -9.74 -0.30 -16.27
C MET A 312 -8.78 0.31 -17.29
N SER A 313 -9.14 1.45 -17.88
CA SER A 313 -8.27 2.17 -18.83
C SER A 313 -6.99 2.67 -18.14
N GLY A 314 -7.12 3.25 -16.95
CA GLY A 314 -5.97 3.77 -16.20
C GLY A 314 -5.02 2.67 -15.72
N TRP A 315 -5.56 1.52 -15.29
CA TRP A 315 -4.75 0.40 -14.79
C TRP A 315 -4.05 -0.39 -15.91
N THR A 316 -4.65 -0.45 -17.10
CA THR A 316 -4.10 -1.22 -18.22
C THR A 316 -3.34 -0.35 -19.23
N GLY A 317 -3.61 0.95 -19.27
CA GLY A 317 -3.14 1.86 -20.33
C GLY A 317 -3.90 1.72 -21.65
N ILE A 318 -5.02 0.95 -21.68
CA ILE A 318 -5.85 0.73 -22.85
C ILE A 318 -7.04 1.69 -22.81
N ASP A 319 -7.27 2.50 -23.86
CA ASP A 319 -8.48 3.30 -23.96
C ASP A 319 -9.69 2.45 -24.37
N PHE A 320 -10.40 1.93 -23.36
CA PHE A 320 -11.62 1.16 -23.59
C PHE A 320 -12.79 1.99 -24.17
N GLY A 321 -12.68 3.32 -24.17
CA GLY A 321 -13.66 4.20 -24.79
C GLY A 321 -13.70 4.14 -26.32
N GLN A 322 -12.71 3.48 -26.95
CA GLN A 322 -12.65 3.28 -28.40
C GLN A 322 -13.42 2.03 -28.88
N TYR A 323 -13.96 1.23 -27.95
CA TYR A 323 -14.61 -0.04 -28.25
C TYR A 323 -16.12 0.03 -27.96
N LEU A 324 -16.89 -0.80 -28.68
CA LEU A 324 -18.31 -1.00 -28.38
C LEU A 324 -18.47 -1.91 -27.15
N PRO A 325 -19.59 -1.83 -26.41
CA PRO A 325 -19.84 -2.70 -25.26
C PRO A 325 -19.70 -4.20 -25.55
N THR A 326 -20.05 -4.61 -26.78
CA THR A 326 -19.99 -6.01 -27.26
C THR A 326 -18.62 -6.43 -27.78
N ASP A 327 -17.69 -5.51 -27.98
CA ASP A 327 -16.35 -5.84 -28.45
C ASP A 327 -15.58 -6.64 -27.41
N THR A 328 -14.75 -7.57 -27.88
CA THR A 328 -13.89 -8.38 -27.00
C THR A 328 -12.59 -7.67 -26.65
N VAL A 329 -12.16 -7.76 -25.38
CA VAL A 329 -10.88 -7.25 -24.92
C VAL A 329 -9.76 -8.09 -25.54
N LYS A 330 -8.82 -7.43 -26.21
CA LYS A 330 -7.62 -8.06 -26.77
C LYS A 330 -6.42 -7.77 -25.87
N ARG A 331 -5.47 -8.72 -25.80
CA ARG A 331 -4.23 -8.51 -25.08
C ARG A 331 -3.40 -7.41 -25.74
N VAL A 332 -3.10 -6.37 -24.96
CA VAL A 332 -2.22 -5.27 -25.35
C VAL A 332 -1.12 -5.12 -24.28
N GLN A 333 0.13 -5.00 -24.70
CA GLN A 333 1.22 -4.69 -23.77
C GLN A 333 1.12 -3.25 -23.30
N THR A 334 1.33 -3.01 -22.02
CA THR A 334 1.24 -1.71 -21.38
C THR A 334 2.24 -1.59 -20.23
N ASN A 335 2.73 -0.36 -20.00
CA ASN A 335 3.62 -0.03 -18.89
C ASN A 335 2.86 0.28 -17.59
N ALA A 336 1.53 0.36 -17.61
CA ALA A 336 0.74 0.75 -16.44
C ALA A 336 0.69 -0.37 -15.38
N ILE A 337 -0.16 -1.37 -15.58
CA ILE A 337 -0.29 -2.51 -14.66
C ILE A 337 -0.31 -3.80 -15.49
N HIS A 338 0.85 -4.41 -15.70
CA HIS A 338 0.99 -5.64 -16.48
C HIS A 338 0.12 -6.79 -15.96
N SER A 339 0.00 -6.91 -14.62
CA SER A 339 -0.82 -7.95 -13.99
C SER A 339 -2.31 -7.84 -14.33
N ALA A 340 -2.85 -6.64 -14.52
CA ALA A 340 -4.24 -6.45 -14.93
C ALA A 340 -4.49 -6.99 -16.33
N VAL A 341 -3.58 -6.67 -17.27
CA VAL A 341 -3.68 -7.16 -18.68
C VAL A 341 -3.52 -8.66 -18.74
N ASP A 342 -2.57 -9.24 -18.00
CA ASP A 342 -2.35 -10.69 -17.97
C ASP A 342 -3.58 -11.41 -17.42
N HIS A 343 -4.21 -10.85 -16.40
CA HIS A 343 -5.45 -11.41 -15.85
C HIS A 343 -6.59 -11.40 -16.88
N LEU A 344 -6.81 -10.26 -17.56
CA LEU A 344 -7.85 -10.13 -18.58
C LEU A 344 -7.62 -11.02 -19.81
N SER A 345 -6.37 -11.42 -20.07
CA SER A 345 -5.97 -12.17 -21.28
C SER A 345 -5.76 -13.67 -21.05
N GLY A 346 -5.51 -14.09 -19.81
CA GLY A 346 -5.03 -15.44 -19.48
C GLY A 346 -6.10 -16.44 -19.01
N GLY A 347 -7.36 -16.02 -18.87
CA GLY A 347 -8.46 -16.91 -18.44
C GLY A 347 -9.29 -17.44 -19.61
N ASP A 348 -10.05 -18.52 -19.38
CA ASP A 348 -10.98 -19.12 -20.35
C ASP A 348 -12.21 -18.23 -20.66
N LYS A 349 -12.40 -17.14 -19.90
CA LYS A 349 -13.54 -16.22 -20.05
C LYS A 349 -13.30 -15.25 -21.19
N THR A 350 -14.21 -15.22 -22.15
CA THR A 350 -14.23 -14.16 -23.17
C THR A 350 -14.77 -12.88 -22.55
N TRP A 351 -13.92 -11.86 -22.42
CA TRP A 351 -14.29 -10.55 -21.89
C TRP A 351 -14.81 -9.66 -23.00
N THR A 352 -16.01 -9.11 -22.83
CA THR A 352 -16.49 -7.94 -23.58
C THR A 352 -16.27 -6.68 -22.76
N ILE A 353 -16.35 -5.51 -23.38
CA ILE A 353 -16.23 -4.23 -22.66
C ILE A 353 -17.31 -4.09 -21.59
N GLU A 354 -18.53 -4.55 -21.89
CA GLU A 354 -19.65 -4.55 -20.94
C GLU A 354 -19.35 -5.45 -19.72
N THR A 355 -18.96 -6.72 -19.96
CA THR A 355 -18.64 -7.65 -18.84
C THR A 355 -17.42 -7.21 -18.04
N LEU A 356 -16.48 -6.49 -18.67
CA LEU A 356 -15.34 -5.89 -17.99
C LEU A 356 -15.80 -4.76 -17.05
N ALA A 357 -16.68 -3.88 -17.52
CA ALA A 357 -17.22 -2.78 -16.71
C ALA A 357 -18.05 -3.30 -15.54
N GLU A 358 -18.88 -4.32 -15.76
CA GLU A 358 -19.65 -4.99 -14.69
C GLU A 358 -18.73 -5.60 -13.63
N TRP A 359 -17.70 -6.33 -14.06
CA TRP A 359 -16.74 -6.97 -13.15
C TRP A 359 -15.96 -5.96 -12.31
N GLY A 360 -15.53 -4.84 -12.92
CA GLY A 360 -14.81 -3.77 -12.22
C GLY A 360 -15.71 -2.83 -11.40
N GLY A 361 -17.01 -3.03 -11.44
CA GLY A 361 -17.99 -2.10 -10.86
C GLY A 361 -18.09 -2.14 -9.33
N ILE A 362 -17.75 -3.28 -8.71
CA ILE A 362 -17.70 -3.43 -7.25
C ILE A 362 -16.41 -4.16 -6.89
N GLY A 363 -15.58 -3.54 -6.02
CA GLY A 363 -14.35 -4.15 -5.52
C GLY A 363 -13.17 -4.15 -6.48
N GLY A 364 -13.26 -3.45 -7.61
CA GLY A 364 -12.16 -3.33 -8.57
C GLY A 364 -11.78 -4.66 -9.22
N MET A 365 -10.52 -5.07 -9.10
CA MET A 365 -10.01 -6.34 -9.68
C MET A 365 -10.05 -7.52 -8.70
N GLY A 366 -10.52 -7.33 -7.46
CA GLY A 366 -10.64 -8.39 -6.46
C GLY A 366 -11.93 -9.19 -6.60
N PRO A 367 -12.01 -10.41 -6.03
CA PRO A 367 -13.26 -11.15 -5.94
C PRO A 367 -14.25 -10.47 -5.00
N VAL A 368 -15.54 -10.66 -5.26
CA VAL A 368 -16.63 -10.21 -4.40
C VAL A 368 -17.30 -11.44 -3.80
N PHE A 369 -17.34 -11.52 -2.47
CA PHE A 369 -18.02 -12.61 -1.76
C PHE A 369 -19.31 -12.09 -1.11
N VAL A 370 -20.41 -12.74 -1.43
CA VAL A 370 -21.76 -12.33 -1.00
C VAL A 370 -22.39 -13.47 -0.21
N GLY A 371 -22.88 -13.20 1.00
CA GLY A 371 -23.53 -14.23 1.79
C GLY A 371 -23.75 -13.84 3.25
N SER A 372 -24.32 -14.77 4.00
CA SER A 372 -24.37 -14.70 5.47
C SER A 372 -22.98 -14.78 6.07
N ALA A 373 -22.84 -14.42 7.33
CA ALA A 373 -21.57 -14.55 8.06
C ALA A 373 -20.99 -15.97 7.98
N ALA A 374 -21.85 -16.99 8.05
CA ALA A 374 -21.42 -18.39 7.94
C ALA A 374 -20.87 -18.71 6.54
N THR A 375 -21.61 -18.35 5.49
CA THR A 375 -21.23 -18.58 4.10
C THR A 375 -19.92 -17.86 3.74
N VAL A 376 -19.79 -16.57 4.12
CA VAL A 376 -18.56 -15.81 3.86
C VAL A 376 -17.38 -16.37 4.64
N ALA A 377 -17.59 -16.78 5.90
CA ALA A 377 -16.54 -17.42 6.70
C ALA A 377 -16.04 -18.73 6.08
N ASP A 378 -16.95 -19.56 5.52
CA ASP A 378 -16.58 -20.79 4.80
C ASP A 378 -15.69 -20.48 3.60
N ILE A 379 -16.08 -19.49 2.77
CA ILE A 379 -15.32 -19.06 1.60
C ILE A 379 -13.93 -18.55 2.01
N LEU A 380 -13.83 -17.69 3.03
CA LEU A 380 -12.54 -17.16 3.47
C LEU A 380 -11.61 -18.25 4.00
N GLN A 381 -12.12 -19.22 4.77
CA GLN A 381 -11.32 -20.34 5.25
C GLN A 381 -10.84 -21.22 4.09
N GLU A 382 -11.72 -21.55 3.13
CA GLU A 382 -11.35 -22.28 1.93
C GLU A 382 -10.23 -21.59 1.15
N TRP A 383 -10.32 -20.26 0.96
CA TRP A 383 -9.28 -19.51 0.27
C TRP A 383 -7.94 -19.56 1.03
N VAL A 384 -7.95 -19.41 2.35
CA VAL A 384 -6.72 -19.48 3.16
C VAL A 384 -6.09 -20.89 3.06
N ASP A 385 -6.90 -21.94 3.18
CA ASP A 385 -6.43 -23.31 3.16
C ASP A 385 -5.89 -23.72 1.76
N ALA A 386 -6.57 -23.29 0.70
CA ALA A 386 -6.21 -23.65 -0.68
C ALA A 386 -4.98 -22.86 -1.20
N THR A 387 -4.73 -21.66 -0.70
CA THR A 387 -3.72 -20.76 -1.28
C THR A 387 -2.55 -20.46 -0.36
N GLY A 388 -2.73 -20.65 0.94
CA GLY A 388 -1.75 -20.28 1.95
C GLY A 388 -1.63 -18.77 2.20
N VAL A 389 -2.58 -17.95 1.72
CA VAL A 389 -2.65 -16.51 2.01
C VAL A 389 -2.81 -16.28 3.52
N ASP A 390 -2.32 -15.14 4.04
CA ASP A 390 -2.38 -14.83 5.47
C ASP A 390 -3.64 -14.08 5.87
N GLY A 391 -4.25 -13.37 4.91
CA GLY A 391 -5.43 -12.58 5.18
C GLY A 391 -5.96 -11.86 3.94
N PHE A 392 -6.84 -10.90 4.22
CA PHE A 392 -7.55 -10.19 3.16
C PHE A 392 -7.46 -8.67 3.38
N ASN A 393 -7.23 -7.96 2.28
CA ASN A 393 -7.30 -6.52 2.21
C ASN A 393 -8.71 -6.16 1.74
N LEU A 394 -9.57 -5.71 2.65
CA LEU A 394 -11.00 -5.61 2.44
C LEU A 394 -11.35 -4.24 1.85
N ALA A 395 -11.79 -4.22 0.59
CA ALA A 395 -12.39 -3.04 -0.01
C ALA A 395 -13.87 -2.93 0.40
N TYR A 396 -14.38 -1.71 0.43
CA TYR A 396 -15.79 -1.46 0.67
C TYR A 396 -16.58 -1.31 -0.65
N ALA A 397 -17.86 -1.68 -0.60
CA ALA A 397 -18.84 -1.32 -1.62
C ALA A 397 -19.50 0.02 -1.24
N VAL A 398 -20.10 0.10 -0.07
CA VAL A 398 -20.73 1.30 0.52
C VAL A 398 -20.01 1.66 1.82
N ALA A 399 -19.42 2.84 1.87
CA ALA A 399 -18.66 3.36 3.03
C ALA A 399 -19.64 3.74 4.16
N HIS A 400 -19.33 3.39 5.22
CA HIS A 400 -18.93 2.62 6.33
C HIS A 400 -19.73 1.31 6.47
N GLU A 401 -20.94 1.24 5.85
CA GLU A 401 -21.88 0.13 5.98
C GLU A 401 -21.21 -1.23 5.78
N THR A 402 -20.36 -1.33 4.74
CA THR A 402 -19.63 -2.57 4.46
C THR A 402 -18.79 -3.03 5.66
N PHE A 403 -18.03 -2.12 6.28
CA PHE A 403 -17.20 -2.46 7.44
C PHE A 403 -18.03 -2.69 8.71
N GLU A 404 -19.12 -1.96 8.90
CA GLU A 404 -20.04 -2.19 10.01
C GLU A 404 -20.66 -3.60 9.95
N ASP A 405 -21.09 -4.04 8.77
CA ASP A 405 -21.61 -5.39 8.58
C ASP A 405 -20.55 -6.47 8.83
N ILE A 406 -19.33 -6.27 8.33
CA ILE A 406 -18.21 -7.20 8.59
C ILE A 406 -17.95 -7.30 10.10
N VAL A 407 -17.83 -6.17 10.78
CA VAL A 407 -17.52 -6.12 12.22
C VAL A 407 -18.67 -6.68 13.08
N ASN A 408 -19.92 -6.40 12.70
CA ASN A 408 -21.06 -6.78 13.51
C ASN A 408 -21.54 -8.23 13.24
N LEU A 409 -21.34 -8.76 12.03
CA LEU A 409 -21.85 -10.06 11.61
C LEU A 409 -20.75 -11.10 11.42
N LEU A 410 -19.71 -10.79 10.61
CA LEU A 410 -18.69 -11.75 10.20
C LEU A 410 -17.64 -11.98 11.28
N VAL A 411 -17.11 -10.92 11.88
CA VAL A 411 -16.03 -11.01 12.90
C VAL A 411 -16.45 -11.91 14.06
N PRO A 412 -17.67 -11.79 14.67
CA PRO A 412 -18.09 -12.69 15.71
C PRO A 412 -18.15 -14.17 15.29
N GLU A 413 -18.54 -14.45 14.05
CA GLU A 413 -18.55 -15.81 13.51
C GLU A 413 -17.15 -16.39 13.34
N LEU A 414 -16.21 -15.63 12.81
CA LEU A 414 -14.81 -16.04 12.68
C LEU A 414 -14.14 -16.25 14.05
N GLN A 415 -14.46 -15.40 15.03
CA GLN A 415 -14.00 -15.54 16.41
C GLN A 415 -14.61 -16.78 17.09
N ARG A 416 -15.87 -17.10 16.84
CA ARG A 416 -16.54 -18.32 17.33
C ARG A 416 -15.88 -19.57 16.75
N ARG A 417 -15.44 -19.53 15.49
CA ARG A 417 -14.70 -20.62 14.83
C ARG A 417 -13.26 -20.75 15.32
N GLY A 418 -12.72 -19.75 16.05
CA GLY A 418 -11.34 -19.73 16.55
C GLY A 418 -10.30 -19.45 15.47
N VAL A 419 -10.72 -18.84 14.34
CA VAL A 419 -9.84 -18.50 13.20
C VAL A 419 -9.57 -16.99 13.07
N TYR A 420 -10.06 -16.18 14.00
CA TYR A 420 -9.85 -14.73 14.05
C TYR A 420 -9.54 -14.28 15.48
N PRO A 421 -8.66 -13.29 15.68
CA PRO A 421 -8.29 -12.83 17.02
C PRO A 421 -9.49 -12.20 17.75
N ARG A 422 -9.56 -12.41 19.06
CA ARG A 422 -10.59 -11.79 19.92
C ARG A 422 -10.20 -10.44 20.45
N ASP A 423 -8.89 -10.16 20.48
CA ASP A 423 -8.31 -8.93 21.00
C ASP A 423 -6.94 -8.68 20.36
N TYR A 424 -6.46 -7.47 20.47
CA TYR A 424 -5.13 -7.10 20.00
C TYR A 424 -4.02 -7.61 20.91
N ALA A 425 -2.91 -8.07 20.32
CA ALA A 425 -1.67 -8.20 21.06
C ALA A 425 -1.12 -6.81 21.45
N PRO A 426 -0.38 -6.69 22.57
CA PRO A 426 0.25 -5.42 22.96
C PRO A 426 1.42 -5.05 22.03
N GLY A 427 1.86 -3.79 22.11
CA GLY A 427 3.05 -3.29 21.43
C GLY A 427 2.77 -2.53 20.14
N THR A 428 3.83 -2.30 19.38
CA THR A 428 3.81 -1.65 18.07
C THR A 428 3.07 -2.48 17.03
N LEU A 429 2.81 -1.91 15.86
CA LEU A 429 2.19 -2.66 14.76
C LEU A 429 3.03 -3.90 14.39
N ARG A 430 4.36 -3.73 14.29
CA ARG A 430 5.25 -4.85 13.96
C ARG A 430 5.18 -5.98 14.99
N GLU A 431 5.19 -5.64 16.27
CA GLU A 431 5.06 -6.65 17.35
C GLU A 431 3.73 -7.41 17.26
N LYS A 432 2.63 -6.71 16.94
CA LYS A 432 1.30 -7.33 16.75
C LYS A 432 1.23 -8.25 15.54
N LEU A 433 1.88 -7.87 14.44
CA LEU A 433 1.86 -8.65 13.20
C LEU A 433 2.75 -9.89 13.26
N PHE A 434 3.93 -9.78 13.88
CA PHE A 434 4.99 -10.79 13.77
C PHE A 434 5.37 -11.46 15.09
N GLY A 435 4.87 -10.97 16.22
CA GLY A 435 5.24 -11.50 17.55
C GLY A 435 6.74 -11.33 17.89
N ALA A 436 7.42 -10.45 17.17
CA ALA A 436 8.85 -10.13 17.35
C ALA A 436 9.03 -8.70 17.87
N GLY A 437 10.25 -8.20 17.98
CA GLY A 437 10.49 -6.83 18.46
C GLY A 437 9.95 -5.73 17.56
N ALA A 438 9.97 -4.49 18.07
CA ALA A 438 9.45 -3.32 17.36
C ALA A 438 10.25 -2.94 16.09
N ARG A 439 11.52 -3.38 15.99
CA ARG A 439 12.42 -3.09 14.85
C ARG A 439 12.35 -4.17 13.79
N LEU A 440 12.77 -3.85 12.58
CA LEU A 440 13.00 -4.82 11.51
C LEU A 440 13.90 -5.96 11.97
N PRO A 441 13.66 -7.21 11.57
CA PRO A 441 14.48 -8.35 11.99
C PRO A 441 15.89 -8.29 11.38
N ASP A 442 16.86 -9.01 11.97
CA ASP A 442 18.28 -8.93 11.58
C ASP A 442 18.53 -9.45 10.15
N GLU A 443 17.70 -10.35 9.65
CA GLU A 443 17.76 -10.84 8.27
C GLU A 443 17.25 -9.81 7.24
N HIS A 444 16.64 -8.70 7.68
CA HIS A 444 16.17 -7.64 6.78
C HIS A 444 17.34 -6.79 6.28
N PRO A 445 17.38 -6.38 4.99
CA PRO A 445 18.49 -5.59 4.43
C PRO A 445 18.80 -4.30 5.18
N ALA A 446 17.82 -3.70 5.84
CA ALA A 446 18.00 -2.49 6.64
C ALA A 446 18.88 -2.71 7.88
N ALA A 447 18.87 -3.91 8.46
CA ALA A 447 19.60 -4.21 9.70
C ALA A 447 21.13 -4.03 9.57
N ARG A 448 21.68 -4.18 8.36
CA ARG A 448 23.11 -3.97 8.08
C ARG A 448 23.61 -2.56 8.45
N PHE A 449 22.71 -1.57 8.49
CA PHE A 449 23.07 -0.19 8.80
C PHE A 449 23.17 0.10 10.30
N ARG A 450 22.79 -0.86 11.16
CA ARG A 450 22.98 -0.80 12.63
C ARG A 450 24.43 -1.00 13.04
N ASP A 451 25.25 -1.64 12.21
CA ASP A 451 26.70 -1.79 12.42
C ASP A 451 27.40 -0.49 12.00
N ILE A 452 27.45 0.47 12.95
CA ILE A 452 28.01 1.81 12.74
C ILE A 452 29.49 1.75 12.33
N GLU A 453 30.26 0.83 12.88
CA GLU A 453 31.68 0.68 12.54
C GLU A 453 31.87 0.19 11.09
N ARG A 454 30.99 -0.67 10.63
CA ARG A 454 30.93 -1.06 9.21
C ARG A 454 30.57 0.13 8.33
N VAL A 455 29.51 0.89 8.71
CA VAL A 455 29.09 2.08 7.97
C VAL A 455 30.22 3.09 7.86
N LYS A 456 30.95 3.38 8.94
CA LYS A 456 32.12 4.27 8.94
C LYS A 456 33.23 3.77 8.03
N ARG A 457 33.56 2.47 8.04
CA ARG A 457 34.55 1.88 7.14
C ARG A 457 34.15 2.03 5.67
N ASP A 458 32.88 1.75 5.35
CA ASP A 458 32.36 1.87 3.99
C ASP A 458 32.41 3.33 3.49
N LEU A 459 32.15 4.32 4.36
CA LEU A 459 32.28 5.74 4.06
C LEU A 459 33.74 6.15 3.83
N ALA A 460 34.65 5.69 4.68
CA ALA A 460 36.10 6.00 4.54
C ALA A 460 36.68 5.39 3.25
N ALA A 461 36.24 4.18 2.89
CA ALA A 461 36.66 3.54 1.62
C ALA A 461 36.23 4.36 0.39
N ARG A 462 35.00 4.87 0.39
CA ARG A 462 34.46 5.72 -0.70
C ARG A 462 35.13 7.09 -0.79
N ALA A 463 35.53 7.67 0.34
CA ALA A 463 36.24 8.94 0.37
C ALA A 463 37.68 8.87 -0.24
N GLY A 464 38.26 7.67 -0.30
CA GLY A 464 39.55 7.38 -0.95
C GLY A 464 39.46 7.12 -2.47
N GLU A 465 38.25 6.96 -3.03
CA GLU A 465 38.05 6.79 -4.47
C GLU A 465 38.10 8.15 -5.18
N PRO A 466 38.87 8.32 -6.29
CA PRO A 466 38.87 9.57 -7.03
C PRO A 466 37.49 9.86 -7.58
N ALA A 467 36.96 11.06 -7.33
CA ALA A 467 35.68 11.52 -7.83
C ALA A 467 35.59 11.29 -9.34
N ALA A 468 34.62 10.51 -9.79
CA ALA A 468 34.29 10.36 -11.19
C ALA A 468 33.97 11.78 -11.73
N VAL A 469 34.78 12.28 -12.65
CA VAL A 469 34.56 13.57 -13.28
C VAL A 469 33.26 13.47 -14.09
N GLN A 470 32.17 14.01 -13.55
CA GLN A 470 30.98 14.27 -14.33
C GLN A 470 31.29 15.41 -15.28
N THR A 471 31.44 15.13 -16.58
CA THR A 471 31.43 16.16 -17.60
C THR A 471 30.09 16.87 -17.55
N PRO A 472 30.04 18.21 -17.39
CA PRO A 472 28.76 18.93 -17.45
C PRO A 472 28.11 18.69 -18.81
N ASP A 473 26.83 18.34 -18.78
CA ASP A 473 26.02 18.19 -19.98
C ASP A 473 25.99 19.54 -20.71
N ALA A 474 26.57 19.59 -21.93
CA ALA A 474 26.74 20.81 -22.72
C ALA A 474 25.36 21.48 -23.10
N ALA A 475 24.26 20.83 -22.81
CA ALA A 475 22.92 21.35 -23.02
C ALA A 475 22.48 22.36 -21.94
N ALA A 476 23.01 22.31 -20.72
CA ALA A 476 22.65 23.24 -19.65
C ALA A 476 23.36 24.61 -19.73
N ALA A 477 24.45 24.72 -20.46
CA ALA A 477 25.23 25.96 -20.60
C ALA A 477 24.65 26.93 -21.67
N ALA A 478 23.75 26.47 -22.54
CA ALA A 478 23.15 27.28 -23.62
C ALA A 478 21.91 28.10 -23.19
N LEU A 479 21.34 27.82 -22.01
CA LEU A 479 20.09 28.46 -21.54
C LEU A 479 20.29 29.65 -20.58
N LEU A 480 21.56 30.08 -20.37
CA LEU A 480 21.88 31.25 -19.51
C LEU A 480 22.43 32.44 -20.28
N LEU A 481 22.37 32.45 -21.62
CA LEU A 481 22.86 33.55 -22.48
C LEU A 481 21.83 34.06 -23.51
N GLU A 482 20.53 33.92 -23.26
CA GLU A 482 19.47 34.69 -23.95
C GLU A 482 18.57 35.43 -22.98
#